data_9a47571806e922deb98c60c161486d99
#
_entry.id   9a47571806e922deb98c60c161486d99
#
_cell.length_a   1.000
_cell.length_b   1.000
_cell.length_c   1.000
_cell.angle_alpha   90.00
_cell.angle_beta   90.00
_cell.angle_gamma   90.00
#
_symmetry.space_group_name_H-M   'P 1'
#
loop_
_entity.id
_entity.type
_entity.pdbx_description
1 polymer ?
#
loop_
_entity_poly.entity_id
_entity_poly.type
_entity_poly.pdbx_seq_one_letter_code
_entity_poly.pdbx_strand_id
1 'polypeptide(L)'
;VVRNLVGLKARLTWNGIRTDTQRRFGFPIATMLLGWGGWYLAGSMISTAADLSAEALRSYTGWVALLFFAGWVTLPVIIFPLDENLDPQQLAVLPISHRQMIIGLTAASFVAPATLVPILVLGANVSVLADGWWMALPASLVYLGLLAVGSQLFSATISAILRTRRGRDVATFLILGIAAASFFVYRSVSQAIDTEGISNAVLAHPMIDWAILIPPVAAQRAILEAAAGNALSAVGFLLAASIGLLVLAGLWKRLLGWMLTTPQEGSQPAARARRSGMTSRPWGVVPTLARKELRFYIRDPRQRLVWTGTVIFVGLAAAGTIMGTTGLFDIRDNEWAPLMAPVLVLFVGLPIALNLFGWERNAASYLFVLPPRPGQLLLGKNLAVATALLIETVLLAVALSLFTGFWQWAWLALPLTVSAIGCQLAVGNVVSVLTPLRLPREGTDVFAQSTEQGCLAIVSQTVSFFTIGLLLVPPASVVALTVAFNQPVPSWFAAAATIAWGVVIYSISLWLSSKLLRRRLPEVMAWVQVV
;
A
#
# COMPACT_ATOMS: atom_id res chain seq x y z
N VAL A 1 -12.03 21.52 23.50
CA VAL A 1 -11.44 20.19 23.25
C VAL A 1 -11.09 20.04 21.78
N VAL A 2 -12.05 20.18 20.81
CA VAL A 2 -11.79 20.01 19.37
C VAL A 2 -10.65 20.90 18.88
N ARG A 3 -10.69 22.21 19.16
CA ARG A 3 -9.62 23.15 18.81
C ARG A 3 -8.26 22.73 19.38
N ASN A 4 -8.26 22.18 20.60
CA ASN A 4 -7.02 21.73 21.23
C ASN A 4 -6.45 20.47 20.57
N LEU A 5 -7.29 19.53 20.12
CA LEU A 5 -6.85 18.34 19.39
C LEU A 5 -6.30 18.68 17.99
N VAL A 6 -6.99 19.57 17.26
CA VAL A 6 -6.49 20.09 15.98
C VAL A 6 -5.18 20.85 16.18
N GLY A 7 -5.10 21.72 17.19
CA GLY A 7 -3.89 22.46 17.55
C GLY A 7 -2.75 21.55 17.99
N LEU A 8 -3.05 20.47 18.73
CA LEU A 8 -2.07 19.47 19.13
C LEU A 8 -1.49 18.78 17.89
N LYS A 9 -2.34 18.32 16.97
CA LYS A 9 -1.89 17.69 15.73
C LYS A 9 -1.03 18.63 14.90
N ALA A 10 -1.48 19.86 14.69
CA ALA A 10 -0.72 20.86 13.95
C ALA A 10 0.66 21.13 14.56
N ARG A 11 0.73 21.22 15.91
CA ARG A 11 2.01 21.38 16.63
C ARG A 11 2.90 20.15 16.52
N LEU A 12 2.35 18.94 16.63
CA LEU A 12 3.12 17.70 16.47
C LEU A 12 3.70 17.61 15.06
N THR A 13 2.91 17.88 14.03
CA THR A 13 3.37 17.92 12.64
C THR A 13 4.45 18.98 12.44
N TRP A 14 4.23 20.20 12.93
CA TRP A 14 5.17 21.31 12.80
C TRP A 14 6.49 21.07 13.55
N ASN A 15 6.41 20.58 14.78
CA ASN A 15 7.60 20.24 15.55
C ASN A 15 8.37 19.08 14.90
N GLY A 16 7.65 18.06 14.40
CA GLY A 16 8.26 16.98 13.64
C GLY A 16 9.06 17.49 12.42
N ILE A 17 8.49 18.42 11.64
CA ILE A 17 9.18 19.03 10.48
C ILE A 17 10.43 19.81 10.94
N ARG A 18 10.39 20.47 12.09
CA ARG A 18 11.51 21.27 12.59
C ARG A 18 12.64 20.46 13.20
N THR A 19 12.32 19.39 13.90
CA THR A 19 13.30 18.62 14.70
C THR A 19 13.89 17.44 13.92
N ASP A 20 13.16 16.91 12.96
CA ASP A 20 13.60 15.75 12.16
C ASP A 20 13.97 16.18 10.73
N THR A 21 15.24 16.03 10.40
CA THR A 21 15.78 16.34 9.06
C THR A 21 15.04 15.56 7.96
N GLN A 22 14.61 14.34 8.25
CA GLN A 22 13.91 13.48 7.31
C GLN A 22 12.50 14.00 7.03
N ARG A 23 11.78 14.46 8.05
CA ARG A 23 10.46 15.09 7.91
C ARG A 23 10.55 16.45 7.21
N ARG A 24 11.64 17.17 7.46
CA ARG A 24 11.88 18.48 6.86
C ARG A 24 11.90 18.42 5.32
N PHE A 25 12.42 17.35 4.75
CA PHE A 25 12.45 17.13 3.30
C PHE A 25 11.29 16.26 2.81
N GLY A 26 10.93 15.21 3.53
CA GLY A 26 9.89 14.27 3.14
C GLY A 26 8.48 14.87 3.10
N PHE A 27 8.14 15.73 4.06
CA PHE A 27 6.82 16.35 4.13
C PHE A 27 6.51 17.27 2.93
N PRO A 28 7.38 18.22 2.52
CA PRO A 28 7.15 19.02 1.33
C PRO A 28 7.07 18.17 0.05
N ILE A 29 7.93 17.16 -0.11
CA ILE A 29 7.92 16.26 -1.27
C ILE A 29 6.60 15.49 -1.34
N ALA A 30 6.15 14.90 -0.23
CA ALA A 30 4.88 14.19 -0.18
C ALA A 30 3.69 15.13 -0.48
N THR A 31 3.71 16.34 0.07
CA THR A 31 2.69 17.37 -0.20
C THR A 31 2.66 17.74 -1.68
N MET A 32 3.83 17.90 -2.30
CA MET A 32 3.96 18.23 -3.71
C MET A 32 3.47 17.09 -4.61
N LEU A 33 3.83 15.83 -4.30
CA LEU A 33 3.37 14.66 -5.06
C LEU A 33 1.86 14.45 -4.94
N LEU A 34 1.31 14.58 -3.73
CA LEU A 34 -0.13 14.47 -3.50
C LEU A 34 -0.89 15.63 -4.14
N GLY A 35 -0.37 16.85 -4.05
CA GLY A 35 -0.93 18.01 -4.71
C GLY A 35 -0.95 17.86 -6.22
N TRP A 36 0.16 17.39 -6.81
CA TRP A 36 0.25 17.12 -8.25
C TRP A 36 -0.68 15.99 -8.69
N GLY A 37 -0.73 14.89 -7.94
CA GLY A 37 -1.66 13.79 -8.19
C GLY A 37 -3.13 14.23 -8.09
N GLY A 38 -3.47 15.01 -7.08
CA GLY A 38 -4.80 15.60 -6.93
C GLY A 38 -5.16 16.58 -8.06
N TRP A 39 -4.21 17.40 -8.48
CA TRP A 39 -4.37 18.29 -9.64
C TRP A 39 -4.62 17.51 -10.94
N TYR A 40 -3.83 16.46 -11.18
CA TYR A 40 -3.99 15.61 -12.37
C TYR A 40 -5.37 14.93 -12.39
N LEU A 41 -5.79 14.36 -11.26
CA LEU A 41 -7.12 13.78 -11.12
C LEU A 41 -8.23 14.81 -11.33
N ALA A 42 -8.11 15.98 -10.71
CA ALA A 42 -9.07 17.07 -10.88
C ALA A 42 -9.16 17.52 -12.34
N GLY A 43 -8.02 17.72 -13.00
CA GLY A 43 -7.95 18.12 -14.41
C GLY A 43 -8.55 17.09 -15.35
N SER A 44 -8.26 15.80 -15.13
CA SER A 44 -8.85 14.72 -15.93
C SER A 44 -10.37 14.63 -15.76
N MET A 45 -10.87 14.88 -14.54
CA MET A 45 -12.33 14.91 -14.30
C MET A 45 -13.01 16.07 -15.03
N ILE A 46 -12.43 17.27 -15.02
CA ILE A 46 -12.96 18.45 -15.70
C ILE A 46 -12.97 18.21 -17.21
N SER A 47 -11.85 17.74 -17.79
CA SER A 47 -11.76 17.47 -19.22
C SER A 47 -12.75 16.41 -19.68
N THR A 48 -12.86 15.30 -18.94
CA THR A 48 -13.84 14.25 -19.26
C THR A 48 -15.28 14.75 -19.16
N ALA A 49 -15.61 15.51 -18.11
CA ALA A 49 -16.97 16.01 -17.90
C ALA A 49 -17.40 16.99 -18.98
N ALA A 50 -16.48 17.75 -19.58
CA ALA A 50 -16.78 18.72 -20.62
C ALA A 50 -17.31 18.08 -21.92
N ASP A 51 -16.93 16.82 -22.18
CA ASP A 51 -17.31 16.10 -23.40
C ASP A 51 -18.57 15.21 -23.20
N LEU A 52 -19.15 15.19 -21.99
CA LEU A 52 -20.28 14.33 -21.67
C LEU A 52 -21.64 15.03 -21.87
N SER A 53 -22.63 14.25 -22.37
CA SER A 53 -24.03 14.68 -22.36
C SER A 53 -24.55 14.81 -20.91
N ALA A 54 -25.63 15.57 -20.71
CA ALA A 54 -26.22 15.78 -19.37
C ALA A 54 -26.60 14.44 -18.68
N GLU A 55 -27.02 13.44 -19.42
CA GLU A 55 -27.36 12.12 -18.90
C GLU A 55 -26.12 11.33 -18.52
N ALA A 56 -25.11 11.30 -19.39
CA ALA A 56 -23.83 10.65 -19.12
C ALA A 56 -23.12 11.32 -17.92
N LEU A 57 -23.16 12.63 -17.82
CA LEU A 57 -22.60 13.41 -16.70
C LEU A 57 -23.23 13.02 -15.35
N ARG A 58 -24.53 12.76 -15.32
CA ARG A 58 -25.23 12.29 -14.11
C ARG A 58 -24.72 10.96 -13.61
N SER A 59 -24.57 9.99 -14.50
CA SER A 59 -24.03 8.67 -14.15
C SER A 59 -22.54 8.74 -13.83
N TYR A 60 -21.77 9.49 -14.62
CA TYR A 60 -20.32 9.67 -14.42
C TYR A 60 -19.99 10.24 -13.05
N THR A 61 -20.60 11.35 -12.66
CA THR A 61 -20.36 11.99 -11.35
C THR A 61 -20.74 11.09 -10.19
N GLY A 62 -21.79 10.27 -10.33
CA GLY A 62 -22.18 9.28 -9.35
C GLY A 62 -21.15 8.17 -9.19
N TRP A 63 -20.64 7.60 -10.29
CA TRP A 63 -19.58 6.60 -10.26
C TRP A 63 -18.28 7.17 -9.71
N VAL A 64 -17.88 8.36 -10.11
CA VAL A 64 -16.70 9.04 -9.56
C VAL A 64 -16.83 9.22 -8.05
N ALA A 65 -17.97 9.70 -7.56
CA ALA A 65 -18.19 9.87 -6.13
C ALA A 65 -18.08 8.55 -5.36
N LEU A 66 -18.67 7.47 -5.89
CA LEU A 66 -18.64 6.16 -5.25
C LEU A 66 -17.23 5.56 -5.24
N LEU A 67 -16.58 5.54 -6.40
CA LEU A 67 -15.25 4.95 -6.55
C LEU A 67 -14.19 5.74 -5.79
N PHE A 68 -14.27 7.07 -5.82
CA PHE A 68 -13.37 7.91 -5.03
C PHE A 68 -13.56 7.70 -3.52
N PHE A 69 -14.80 7.58 -3.05
CA PHE A 69 -15.10 7.27 -1.66
C PHE A 69 -14.54 5.88 -1.28
N ALA A 70 -14.82 4.86 -2.06
CA ALA A 70 -14.35 3.50 -1.81
C ALA A 70 -12.80 3.44 -1.79
N GLY A 71 -12.15 4.05 -2.78
CA GLY A 71 -10.69 4.16 -2.85
C GLY A 71 -10.12 4.90 -1.64
N TRP A 72 -10.68 6.06 -1.28
CA TRP A 72 -10.20 6.87 -0.16
C TRP A 72 -10.34 6.17 1.19
N VAL A 73 -11.46 5.47 1.40
CA VAL A 73 -11.72 4.73 2.64
C VAL A 73 -10.78 3.53 2.79
N THR A 74 -10.43 2.86 1.69
CA THR A 74 -9.55 1.69 1.71
C THR A 74 -8.05 2.05 1.66
N LEU A 75 -7.72 3.22 1.09
CA LEU A 75 -6.35 3.69 0.89
C LEU A 75 -5.47 3.65 2.16
N PRO A 76 -5.93 4.09 3.34
CA PRO A 76 -5.13 4.07 4.56
C PRO A 76 -4.73 2.67 5.01
N VAL A 77 -5.45 1.63 4.56
CA VAL A 77 -5.15 0.23 4.89
C VAL A 77 -4.17 -0.37 3.88
N ILE A 78 -4.21 0.08 2.62
CA ILE A 78 -3.38 -0.44 1.53
C ILE A 78 -2.05 0.32 1.44
N ILE A 79 -2.13 1.63 1.49
CA ILE A 79 -0.96 2.52 1.46
C ILE A 79 -0.74 2.98 2.90
N PHE A 80 0.45 2.68 3.42
CA PHE A 80 0.86 3.06 4.76
C PHE A 80 0.40 4.47 5.14
N PRO A 81 -0.14 4.66 6.35
CA PRO A 81 -0.71 5.94 6.75
C PRO A 81 0.34 7.05 6.63
N LEU A 82 0.10 7.95 5.69
CA LEU A 82 0.87 9.18 5.50
C LEU A 82 0.63 10.19 6.64
N ASP A 83 -0.23 9.83 7.57
CA ASP A 83 -0.75 10.74 8.56
C ASP A 83 -0.50 10.23 9.99
N GLU A 84 -0.01 11.12 10.86
CA GLU A 84 0.07 10.91 12.31
C GLU A 84 -1.35 10.91 12.89
N ASN A 85 -1.98 9.77 12.92
CA ASN A 85 -3.24 9.65 13.60
C ASN A 85 -3.01 9.74 15.11
N LEU A 86 -3.73 10.66 15.75
CA LEU A 86 -3.79 10.71 17.20
C LEU A 86 -4.40 9.38 17.68
N ASP A 87 -3.63 8.60 18.44
CA ASP A 87 -4.06 7.30 18.94
C ASP A 87 -5.23 7.49 19.92
N PRO A 88 -6.44 6.99 19.61
CA PRO A 88 -7.59 7.12 20.50
C PRO A 88 -7.36 6.48 21.87
N GLN A 89 -6.49 5.48 21.98
CA GLN A 89 -6.20 4.81 23.24
C GLN A 89 -5.38 5.72 24.19
N GLN A 90 -4.44 6.47 23.64
CA GLN A 90 -3.69 7.46 24.42
C GLN A 90 -4.59 8.62 24.86
N LEU A 91 -5.53 9.02 24.01
CA LEU A 91 -6.50 10.05 24.33
C LEU A 91 -7.56 9.60 25.34
N ALA A 92 -7.83 8.31 25.47
CA ALA A 92 -8.80 7.76 26.41
C ALA A 92 -8.42 7.97 27.88
N VAL A 93 -7.13 8.21 28.17
CA VAL A 93 -6.67 8.56 29.54
C VAL A 93 -7.12 9.97 29.94
N LEU A 94 -7.45 10.82 28.96
CA LEU A 94 -7.90 12.19 29.22
C LEU A 94 -9.41 12.23 29.49
N PRO A 95 -9.91 13.16 30.32
CA PRO A 95 -11.34 13.30 30.61
C PRO A 95 -12.09 13.94 29.43
N ILE A 96 -12.11 13.23 28.29
CA ILE A 96 -12.72 13.67 27.04
C ILE A 96 -13.92 12.77 26.73
N SER A 97 -15.09 13.34 26.44
CA SER A 97 -16.23 12.53 26.00
C SER A 97 -15.98 11.90 24.64
N HIS A 98 -16.53 10.69 24.40
CA HIS A 98 -16.41 9.99 23.11
C HIS A 98 -16.87 10.86 21.93
N ARG A 99 -17.93 11.68 22.13
CA ARG A 99 -18.42 12.60 21.10
C ARG A 99 -17.39 13.68 20.75
N GLN A 100 -16.76 14.28 21.75
CA GLN A 100 -15.72 15.29 21.55
C GLN A 100 -14.46 14.69 20.91
N MET A 101 -14.14 13.45 21.26
CA MET A 101 -13.01 12.71 20.68
C MET A 101 -13.24 12.43 19.19
N ILE A 102 -14.42 11.94 18.80
CA ILE A 102 -14.77 11.69 17.40
C ILE A 102 -14.69 12.95 16.57
N ILE A 103 -15.37 14.03 17.00
CA ILE A 103 -15.34 15.31 16.29
C ILE A 103 -13.92 15.86 16.20
N GLY A 104 -13.17 15.73 17.30
CA GLY A 104 -11.77 16.20 17.35
C GLY A 104 -10.83 15.42 16.45
N LEU A 105 -10.95 14.10 16.40
CA LEU A 105 -10.16 13.24 15.51
C LEU A 105 -10.52 13.47 14.05
N THR A 106 -11.83 13.59 13.74
CA THR A 106 -12.28 13.92 12.37
C THR A 106 -11.75 15.29 11.94
N ALA A 107 -11.84 16.31 12.80
CA ALA A 107 -11.31 17.64 12.47
C ALA A 107 -9.79 17.63 12.34
N ALA A 108 -9.09 16.85 13.18
CA ALA A 108 -7.64 16.72 13.14
C ALA A 108 -7.16 15.97 11.88
N SER A 109 -7.97 15.07 11.28
CA SER A 109 -7.58 14.37 10.05
C SER A 109 -7.42 15.31 8.85
N PHE A 110 -8.06 16.48 8.88
CA PHE A 110 -7.89 17.50 7.84
C PHE A 110 -6.56 18.26 7.90
N VAL A 111 -5.76 18.08 8.93
CA VAL A 111 -4.42 18.70 9.07
C VAL A 111 -3.34 17.85 8.37
N ALA A 112 -3.69 16.98 7.46
CA ALA A 112 -2.77 16.12 6.73
C ALA A 112 -2.56 16.58 5.29
N PRO A 113 -1.35 16.41 4.71
CA PRO A 113 -1.10 16.68 3.28
C PRO A 113 -2.03 15.91 2.35
N ALA A 114 -2.43 14.70 2.73
CA ALA A 114 -3.33 13.86 1.96
C ALA A 114 -4.70 14.53 1.71
N THR A 115 -5.13 15.44 2.57
CA THR A 115 -6.40 16.17 2.44
C THR A 115 -6.46 17.08 1.20
N LEU A 116 -5.31 17.44 0.63
CA LEU A 116 -5.24 18.21 -0.61
C LEU A 116 -5.94 17.48 -1.77
N VAL A 117 -5.80 16.15 -1.85
CA VAL A 117 -6.40 15.35 -2.93
C VAL A 117 -7.93 15.48 -2.94
N PRO A 118 -8.68 15.17 -1.87
CA PRO A 118 -10.13 15.32 -1.87
C PRO A 118 -10.59 16.77 -2.03
N ILE A 119 -9.84 17.75 -1.53
CA ILE A 119 -10.18 19.16 -1.73
C ILE A 119 -10.08 19.54 -3.22
N LEU A 120 -9.03 19.13 -3.92
CA LEU A 120 -8.86 19.41 -5.35
C LEU A 120 -9.91 18.67 -6.19
N VAL A 121 -10.18 17.41 -5.89
CA VAL A 121 -11.21 16.60 -6.58
C VAL A 121 -12.61 17.20 -6.38
N LEU A 122 -12.95 17.64 -5.16
CA LEU A 122 -14.23 18.32 -4.92
C LEU A 122 -14.28 19.69 -5.58
N GLY A 123 -13.18 20.44 -5.61
CA GLY A 123 -13.08 21.69 -6.36
C GLY A 123 -13.37 21.50 -7.84
N ALA A 124 -12.87 20.42 -8.45
CA ALA A 124 -13.16 20.06 -9.83
C ALA A 124 -14.66 19.75 -10.03
N ASN A 125 -15.28 18.97 -9.13
CA ASN A 125 -16.72 18.70 -9.18
C ASN A 125 -17.56 19.98 -9.12
N VAL A 126 -17.21 20.91 -8.23
CA VAL A 126 -17.89 22.21 -8.11
C VAL A 126 -17.75 23.02 -9.38
N SER A 127 -16.56 23.02 -10.01
CA SER A 127 -16.32 23.79 -11.25
C SER A 127 -17.12 23.23 -12.45
N VAL A 128 -17.30 21.91 -12.52
CA VAL A 128 -18.10 21.23 -13.55
C VAL A 128 -19.59 21.51 -13.38
N LEU A 129 -20.05 21.71 -12.14
CA LEU A 129 -21.47 21.88 -11.77
C LEU A 129 -21.75 23.31 -11.26
N ALA A 130 -21.17 24.30 -11.92
CA ALA A 130 -21.18 25.71 -11.48
C ALA A 130 -22.59 26.27 -11.21
N ASP A 131 -23.61 25.82 -11.95
CA ASP A 131 -24.98 26.25 -11.76
C ASP A 131 -25.59 25.80 -10.42
N GLY A 132 -25.04 24.77 -9.80
CA GLY A 132 -25.39 24.27 -8.47
C GLY A 132 -24.61 24.88 -7.31
N TRP A 133 -23.94 26.01 -7.48
CA TRP A 133 -22.97 26.60 -6.54
C TRP A 133 -23.48 26.73 -5.09
N TRP A 134 -24.75 27.07 -4.89
CA TRP A 134 -25.37 27.25 -3.55
C TRP A 134 -25.44 25.92 -2.75
N MET A 135 -25.52 24.78 -3.45
CA MET A 135 -25.51 23.45 -2.84
C MET A 135 -24.08 22.86 -2.79
N ALA A 136 -23.15 23.40 -3.59
CA ALA A 136 -21.81 22.87 -3.73
C ALA A 136 -21.04 22.86 -2.40
N LEU A 137 -21.10 23.95 -1.64
CA LEU A 137 -20.40 24.02 -0.34
C LEU A 137 -20.98 23.05 0.70
N PRO A 138 -22.28 23.02 1.00
CA PRO A 138 -22.83 22.12 1.99
C PRO A 138 -22.67 20.65 1.60
N ALA A 139 -22.89 20.29 0.32
CA ALA A 139 -22.71 18.93 -0.15
C ALA A 139 -21.24 18.47 -0.11
N SER A 140 -20.30 19.34 -0.48
CA SER A 140 -18.86 19.06 -0.38
C SER A 140 -18.41 18.88 1.07
N LEU A 141 -18.91 19.67 2.00
CA LEU A 141 -18.60 19.49 3.43
C LEU A 141 -19.13 18.15 3.97
N VAL A 142 -20.35 17.76 3.58
CA VAL A 142 -20.90 16.44 3.95
C VAL A 142 -20.06 15.32 3.33
N TYR A 143 -19.67 15.46 2.07
CA TYR A 143 -18.83 14.47 1.38
C TYR A 143 -17.44 14.34 2.02
N LEU A 144 -16.78 15.44 2.35
CA LEU A 144 -15.53 15.43 3.10
C LEU A 144 -15.67 14.75 4.48
N GLY A 145 -16.79 15.04 5.16
CA GLY A 145 -17.14 14.34 6.40
C GLY A 145 -17.27 12.83 6.22
N LEU A 146 -17.94 12.40 5.13
CA LEU A 146 -18.08 10.98 4.78
C LEU A 146 -16.72 10.32 4.52
N LEU A 147 -15.83 10.98 3.77
CA LEU A 147 -14.47 10.51 3.52
C LEU A 147 -13.68 10.34 4.83
N ALA A 148 -13.72 11.35 5.70
CA ALA A 148 -12.98 11.35 6.95
C ALA A 148 -13.53 10.30 7.93
N VAL A 149 -14.84 10.27 8.17
CA VAL A 149 -15.48 9.32 9.09
C VAL A 149 -15.42 7.90 8.55
N GLY A 150 -15.66 7.73 7.24
CA GLY A 150 -15.58 6.42 6.56
C GLY A 150 -14.19 5.80 6.68
N SER A 151 -13.14 6.57 6.41
CA SER A 151 -11.76 6.10 6.52
C SER A 151 -11.40 5.71 7.96
N GLN A 152 -11.80 6.51 8.95
CA GLN A 152 -11.58 6.20 10.37
C GLN A 152 -12.36 4.96 10.83
N LEU A 153 -13.62 4.83 10.43
CA LEU A 153 -14.44 3.65 10.73
C LEU A 153 -13.84 2.39 10.11
N PHE A 154 -13.41 2.46 8.86
CA PHE A 154 -12.81 1.33 8.17
C PHE A 154 -11.50 0.89 8.83
N SER A 155 -10.59 1.83 9.09
CA SER A 155 -9.33 1.57 9.80
C SER A 155 -9.57 0.97 11.19
N ALA A 156 -10.53 1.53 11.96
CA ALA A 156 -10.90 1.00 13.26
C ALA A 156 -11.50 -0.41 13.17
N THR A 157 -12.31 -0.69 12.12
CA THR A 157 -12.90 -2.02 11.89
C THR A 157 -11.82 -3.05 11.60
N ILE A 158 -10.89 -2.74 10.70
CA ILE A 158 -9.76 -3.63 10.40
C ILE A 158 -8.92 -3.85 11.66
N SER A 159 -8.60 -2.80 12.41
CA SER A 159 -7.86 -2.90 13.66
C SER A 159 -8.60 -3.78 14.70
N ALA A 160 -9.92 -3.66 14.80
CA ALA A 160 -10.74 -4.49 15.68
C ALA A 160 -10.72 -5.97 15.27
N ILE A 161 -10.85 -6.25 13.98
CA ILE A 161 -10.77 -7.62 13.43
C ILE A 161 -9.39 -8.23 13.72
N LEU A 162 -8.33 -7.47 13.52
CA LEU A 162 -6.95 -7.92 13.70
C LEU A 162 -6.55 -8.20 15.16
N ARG A 163 -7.35 -7.80 16.16
CA ARG A 163 -7.09 -8.09 17.58
C ARG A 163 -7.19 -9.58 17.92
N THR A 164 -8.00 -10.35 17.21
CA THR A 164 -8.18 -11.79 17.43
C THR A 164 -7.33 -12.62 16.46
N ARG A 165 -6.97 -13.87 16.87
CA ARG A 165 -6.21 -14.77 15.98
C ARG A 165 -7.00 -15.11 14.71
N ARG A 166 -8.28 -15.46 14.86
CA ARG A 166 -9.19 -15.76 13.73
C ARG A 166 -9.41 -14.52 12.87
N GLY A 167 -9.56 -13.37 13.51
CA GLY A 167 -9.73 -12.10 12.80
C GLY A 167 -8.53 -11.74 11.92
N ARG A 168 -7.31 -12.06 12.33
CA ARG A 168 -6.12 -11.84 11.48
C ARG A 168 -6.15 -12.67 10.21
N ASP A 169 -6.57 -13.92 10.29
CA ASP A 169 -6.72 -14.75 9.10
C ASP A 169 -7.86 -14.24 8.21
N VAL A 170 -9.01 -13.87 8.80
CA VAL A 170 -10.15 -13.27 8.07
C VAL A 170 -9.77 -11.94 7.45
N ALA A 171 -9.05 -11.06 8.15
CA ALA A 171 -8.61 -9.78 7.61
C ALA A 171 -7.69 -9.94 6.40
N THR A 172 -6.81 -10.95 6.41
CA THR A 172 -5.98 -11.29 5.25
C THR A 172 -6.85 -11.58 4.03
N PHE A 173 -7.83 -12.49 4.16
CA PHE A 173 -8.74 -12.81 3.06
C PHE A 173 -9.63 -11.64 2.66
N LEU A 174 -10.07 -10.82 3.61
CA LEU A 174 -10.87 -9.62 3.33
C LEU A 174 -10.08 -8.60 2.50
N ILE A 175 -8.84 -8.30 2.88
CA ILE A 175 -7.98 -7.36 2.15
C ILE A 175 -7.69 -7.88 0.75
N LEU A 176 -7.39 -9.18 0.64
CA LEU A 176 -7.18 -9.82 -0.66
C LEU A 176 -8.44 -9.81 -1.51
N GLY A 177 -9.60 -10.06 -0.90
CA GLY A 177 -10.90 -9.97 -1.57
C GLY A 177 -11.21 -8.54 -2.06
N ILE A 178 -10.91 -7.54 -1.25
CA ILE A 178 -11.06 -6.12 -1.64
C ILE A 178 -10.10 -5.77 -2.77
N ALA A 179 -8.84 -6.18 -2.69
CA ALA A 179 -7.85 -5.94 -3.74
C ALA A 179 -8.27 -6.63 -5.06
N ALA A 180 -8.75 -7.87 -4.97
CA ALA A 180 -9.30 -8.60 -6.10
C ALA A 180 -10.51 -7.89 -6.72
N ALA A 181 -11.50 -7.54 -5.89
CA ALA A 181 -12.69 -6.84 -6.33
C ALA A 181 -12.34 -5.48 -6.97
N SER A 182 -11.43 -4.74 -6.36
CA SER A 182 -10.94 -3.46 -6.91
C SER A 182 -10.27 -3.64 -8.28
N PHE A 183 -9.50 -4.71 -8.44
CA PHE A 183 -8.87 -5.05 -9.72
C PHE A 183 -9.93 -5.37 -10.78
N PHE A 184 -10.92 -6.21 -10.47
CA PHE A 184 -11.98 -6.56 -11.44
C PHE A 184 -12.87 -5.36 -11.78
N VAL A 185 -13.20 -4.51 -10.80
CA VAL A 185 -13.96 -3.27 -11.04
C VAL A 185 -13.17 -2.33 -11.95
N TYR A 186 -11.90 -2.05 -11.60
CA TYR A 186 -11.02 -1.22 -12.42
C TYR A 186 -10.97 -1.74 -13.86
N ARG A 187 -10.84 -3.03 -13.98
CA ARG A 187 -10.72 -3.72 -15.26
C ARG A 187 -12.00 -3.60 -16.10
N SER A 188 -13.16 -3.91 -15.53
CA SER A 188 -14.44 -3.80 -16.24
C SER A 188 -14.69 -2.37 -16.71
N VAL A 189 -14.37 -1.38 -15.86
CA VAL A 189 -14.49 0.04 -16.19
C VAL A 189 -13.52 0.43 -17.30
N SER A 190 -12.24 0.03 -17.20
CA SER A 190 -11.22 0.33 -18.21
C SER A 190 -11.60 -0.27 -19.57
N GLN A 191 -12.03 -1.53 -19.59
CA GLN A 191 -12.44 -2.20 -20.84
C GLN A 191 -13.65 -1.51 -21.48
N ALA A 192 -14.65 -1.15 -20.69
CA ALA A 192 -15.82 -0.44 -21.21
C ALA A 192 -15.41 0.93 -21.81
N ILE A 193 -14.49 1.65 -21.15
CA ILE A 193 -13.98 2.92 -21.65
C ILE A 193 -13.18 2.74 -22.96
N ASP A 194 -12.32 1.73 -23.02
CA ASP A 194 -11.46 1.47 -24.19
C ASP A 194 -12.28 1.04 -25.43
N THR A 195 -13.37 0.27 -25.23
CA THR A 195 -14.18 -0.26 -26.34
C THR A 195 -15.28 0.68 -26.81
N GLU A 196 -15.91 1.39 -25.89
CA GLU A 196 -17.13 2.16 -26.18
C GLU A 196 -16.95 3.67 -26.00
N GLY A 197 -15.81 4.11 -25.44
CA GLY A 197 -15.59 5.46 -24.97
C GLY A 197 -16.31 5.76 -23.66
N ILE A 198 -15.85 6.75 -22.92
CA ILE A 198 -16.38 7.06 -21.58
C ILE A 198 -17.88 7.37 -21.60
N SER A 199 -18.35 8.10 -22.61
CA SER A 199 -19.75 8.48 -22.72
C SER A 199 -20.68 7.26 -22.84
N ASN A 200 -20.38 6.37 -23.78
CA ASN A 200 -21.18 5.18 -24.04
C ASN A 200 -21.07 4.16 -22.91
N ALA A 201 -19.88 3.97 -22.35
CA ALA A 201 -19.67 3.07 -21.23
C ALA A 201 -20.48 3.47 -20.00
N VAL A 202 -20.58 4.77 -19.71
CA VAL A 202 -21.36 5.29 -18.58
C VAL A 202 -22.87 5.21 -18.85
N LEU A 203 -23.31 5.38 -20.11
CA LEU A 203 -24.71 5.22 -20.51
C LEU A 203 -25.13 3.75 -20.57
N ALA A 204 -24.25 2.85 -20.97
CA ALA A 204 -24.48 1.41 -20.95
C ALA A 204 -24.59 0.83 -19.52
N HIS A 205 -23.92 1.48 -18.57
CA HIS A 205 -23.94 1.11 -17.15
C HIS A 205 -24.47 2.26 -16.29
N PRO A 206 -25.75 2.68 -16.45
CA PRO A 206 -26.32 3.77 -15.67
C PRO A 206 -26.29 3.40 -14.18
N MET A 207 -26.09 4.41 -13.36
CA MET A 207 -26.13 4.18 -11.92
C MET A 207 -27.53 3.71 -11.52
N ILE A 208 -27.60 2.55 -10.87
CA ILE A 208 -28.84 1.92 -10.44
C ILE A 208 -29.58 2.85 -9.47
N ASP A 209 -30.89 3.00 -9.61
CA ASP A 209 -31.71 3.98 -8.86
C ASP A 209 -31.50 3.93 -7.34
N TRP A 210 -31.35 2.74 -6.75
CA TRP A 210 -31.10 2.63 -5.32
C TRP A 210 -29.68 3.11 -4.91
N ALA A 211 -28.68 3.03 -5.83
CA ALA A 211 -27.33 3.49 -5.57
C ALA A 211 -27.25 5.01 -5.39
N ILE A 212 -28.23 5.74 -5.90
CA ILE A 212 -28.37 7.19 -5.72
C ILE A 212 -28.52 7.57 -4.24
N LEU A 213 -29.06 6.66 -3.41
CA LEU A 213 -29.20 6.86 -1.96
C LEU A 213 -27.93 6.53 -1.17
N ILE A 214 -26.90 5.95 -1.77
CA ILE A 214 -25.61 5.75 -1.12
C ILE A 214 -25.04 7.12 -0.73
N PRO A 215 -24.65 7.35 0.53
CA PRO A 215 -24.36 8.69 1.03
C PRO A 215 -23.38 9.53 0.19
N PRO A 216 -22.23 9.00 -0.30
CA PRO A 216 -21.34 9.75 -1.17
C PRO A 216 -21.96 10.13 -2.52
N VAL A 217 -22.79 9.23 -3.10
CA VAL A 217 -23.50 9.50 -4.36
C VAL A 217 -24.62 10.52 -4.14
N ALA A 218 -25.36 10.40 -3.03
CA ALA A 218 -26.41 11.35 -2.65
C ALA A 218 -25.84 12.78 -2.47
N ALA A 219 -24.66 12.92 -1.85
CA ALA A 219 -24.02 14.23 -1.71
C ALA A 219 -23.73 14.86 -3.08
N GLN A 220 -23.25 14.07 -4.05
CA GLN A 220 -23.00 14.55 -5.40
C GLN A 220 -24.29 14.84 -6.16
N ARG A 221 -25.32 14.00 -5.98
CA ARG A 221 -26.63 14.18 -6.59
C ARG A 221 -27.32 15.47 -6.12
N ALA A 222 -27.10 15.87 -4.86
CA ALA A 222 -27.60 17.13 -4.35
C ALA A 222 -27.12 18.34 -5.18
N ILE A 223 -25.87 18.35 -5.61
CA ILE A 223 -25.30 19.43 -6.46
C ILE A 223 -25.93 19.38 -7.86
N LEU A 224 -26.08 18.20 -8.43
CA LEU A 224 -26.67 18.01 -9.76
C LEU A 224 -28.14 18.48 -9.83
N GLU A 225 -28.96 18.12 -8.83
CA GLU A 225 -30.34 18.53 -8.76
C GLU A 225 -30.45 20.04 -8.53
N ALA A 226 -29.53 20.63 -7.76
CA ALA A 226 -29.44 22.08 -7.60
C ALA A 226 -29.13 22.78 -8.93
N ALA A 227 -28.20 22.26 -9.70
CA ALA A 227 -27.84 22.76 -11.03
C ALA A 227 -29.02 22.63 -12.03
N ALA A 228 -29.83 21.57 -11.90
CA ALA A 228 -31.06 21.38 -12.68
C ALA A 228 -32.22 22.25 -12.22
N GLY A 229 -32.07 23.09 -11.19
CA GLY A 229 -33.12 23.93 -10.64
C GLY A 229 -34.11 23.22 -9.68
N ASN A 230 -33.86 21.95 -9.36
CA ASN A 230 -34.71 21.12 -8.51
C ASN A 230 -34.35 21.25 -7.02
N ALA A 231 -34.58 22.41 -6.41
CA ALA A 231 -34.16 22.72 -5.05
C ALA A 231 -34.69 21.72 -3.99
N LEU A 232 -35.91 21.23 -4.11
CA LEU A 232 -36.49 20.28 -3.15
C LEU A 232 -35.77 18.93 -3.20
N SER A 233 -35.49 18.40 -4.38
CA SER A 233 -34.73 17.16 -4.59
C SER A 233 -33.28 17.32 -4.10
N ALA A 234 -32.64 18.46 -4.37
CA ALA A 234 -31.31 18.78 -3.93
C ALA A 234 -31.20 18.74 -2.39
N VAL A 235 -32.11 19.37 -1.68
CA VAL A 235 -32.19 19.33 -0.22
C VAL A 235 -32.46 17.90 0.28
N GLY A 236 -33.36 17.16 -0.37
CA GLY A 236 -33.66 15.77 -0.02
C GLY A 236 -32.39 14.86 -0.10
N PHE A 237 -31.61 14.97 -1.16
CA PHE A 237 -30.38 14.23 -1.31
C PHE A 237 -29.27 14.66 -0.31
N LEU A 238 -29.17 15.96 -0.01
CA LEU A 238 -28.27 16.44 1.03
C LEU A 238 -28.64 15.88 2.41
N LEU A 239 -29.93 15.82 2.73
CA LEU A 239 -30.41 15.21 3.97
C LEU A 239 -30.08 13.71 4.01
N ALA A 240 -30.30 12.97 2.92
CA ALA A 240 -29.94 11.55 2.82
C ALA A 240 -28.43 11.33 3.06
N ALA A 241 -27.56 12.12 2.42
CA ALA A 241 -26.12 12.07 2.62
C ALA A 241 -25.73 12.40 4.08
N SER A 242 -26.39 13.41 4.67
CA SER A 242 -26.14 13.82 6.07
C SER A 242 -26.58 12.75 7.07
N ILE A 243 -27.71 12.08 6.83
CA ILE A 243 -28.14 10.93 7.63
C ILE A 243 -27.10 9.80 7.53
N GLY A 244 -26.61 9.51 6.32
CA GLY A 244 -25.55 8.54 6.11
C GLY A 244 -24.28 8.86 6.89
N LEU A 245 -23.84 10.12 6.91
CA LEU A 245 -22.71 10.58 7.71
C LEU A 245 -22.95 10.37 9.21
N LEU A 246 -24.15 10.68 9.71
CA LEU A 246 -24.50 10.47 11.11
C LEU A 246 -24.54 8.98 11.49
N VAL A 247 -25.02 8.12 10.58
CA VAL A 247 -25.00 6.66 10.77
C VAL A 247 -23.57 6.14 10.86
N LEU A 248 -22.68 6.54 9.92
CA LEU A 248 -21.26 6.13 9.95
C LEU A 248 -20.56 6.65 11.23
N ALA A 249 -20.81 7.88 11.63
CA ALA A 249 -20.27 8.44 12.87
C ALA A 249 -20.80 7.69 14.12
N GLY A 250 -22.06 7.27 14.11
CA GLY A 250 -22.67 6.46 15.17
C GLY A 250 -22.05 5.07 15.26
N LEU A 251 -21.81 4.43 14.12
CA LEU A 251 -21.12 3.13 14.05
C LEU A 251 -19.68 3.26 14.56
N TRP A 252 -18.95 4.29 14.13
CA TRP A 252 -17.60 4.54 14.61
C TRP A 252 -17.57 4.80 16.13
N LYS A 253 -18.52 5.60 16.64
CA LYS A 253 -18.67 5.82 18.10
C LYS A 253 -18.86 4.50 18.87
N ARG A 254 -19.73 3.61 18.38
CA ARG A 254 -19.96 2.29 18.99
C ARG A 254 -18.71 1.43 18.97
N LEU A 255 -18.05 1.35 17.81
CA LEU A 255 -16.83 0.57 17.63
C LEU A 255 -15.71 1.08 18.52
N LEU A 256 -15.51 2.40 18.57
CA LEU A 256 -14.51 3.04 19.42
C LEU A 256 -14.78 2.75 20.90
N GLY A 257 -16.02 2.90 21.36
CA GLY A 257 -16.41 2.56 22.72
C GLY A 257 -16.10 1.10 23.07
N TRP A 258 -16.42 0.18 22.16
CA TRP A 258 -16.10 -1.25 22.33
C TRP A 258 -14.57 -1.47 22.36
N MET A 259 -13.80 -0.83 21.49
CA MET A 259 -12.34 -0.95 21.44
C MET A 259 -11.65 -0.45 22.71
N LEU A 260 -12.19 0.58 23.35
CA LEU A 260 -11.63 1.17 24.59
C LEU A 260 -11.98 0.36 25.84
N THR A 261 -13.10 -0.34 25.84
CA THR A 261 -13.57 -1.13 26.99
C THR A 261 -13.14 -2.60 26.94
N THR A 262 -12.82 -3.12 25.73
CA THR A 262 -12.39 -4.51 25.58
C THR A 262 -10.87 -4.56 25.73
N PRO A 263 -10.34 -5.31 26.74
CA PRO A 263 -8.91 -5.51 26.86
C PRO A 263 -8.36 -6.09 25.56
N GLN A 264 -7.26 -5.56 25.09
CA GLN A 264 -6.50 -6.29 24.08
C GLN A 264 -6.16 -7.64 24.69
N GLU A 265 -6.48 -8.75 24.01
CA GLU A 265 -5.90 -10.03 24.37
C GLU A 265 -4.38 -9.87 24.26
N GLY A 266 -3.85 -9.28 25.32
CA GLY A 266 -2.46 -8.95 25.48
C GLY A 266 -1.66 -10.22 25.39
N SER A 267 -0.54 -10.09 24.76
CA SER A 267 0.61 -10.99 24.84
C SER A 267 0.20 -12.46 25.03
N GLN A 268 0.37 -13.20 23.99
CA GLN A 268 0.31 -14.65 24.02
C GLN A 268 0.76 -15.15 25.39
N PRO A 269 -0.02 -15.98 26.09
CA PRO A 269 0.55 -16.78 27.17
C PRO A 269 1.77 -17.41 26.53
N ALA A 270 2.93 -17.19 27.15
CA ALA A 270 4.21 -17.65 26.64
C ALA A 270 3.97 -19.06 26.14
N ALA A 271 4.00 -19.23 24.83
CA ALA A 271 3.67 -20.51 24.21
C ALA A 271 4.57 -21.46 24.96
N ARG A 272 3.97 -22.38 25.75
CA ARG A 272 4.71 -23.38 26.51
C ARG A 272 5.78 -23.83 25.57
N ALA A 273 7.01 -23.47 25.87
CA ALA A 273 8.15 -23.76 25.02
C ALA A 273 8.09 -25.29 24.89
N ARG A 274 7.45 -25.72 23.80
CA ARG A 274 7.50 -27.12 23.42
C ARG A 274 8.98 -27.32 23.27
N ARG A 275 9.59 -27.96 24.24
CA ARG A 275 10.96 -28.44 24.16
C ARG A 275 11.01 -29.29 22.90
N SER A 276 11.13 -28.62 21.76
CA SER A 276 11.59 -29.24 20.55
C SER A 276 12.96 -29.74 20.92
N GLY A 277 13.07 -31.04 21.08
CA GLY A 277 14.36 -31.70 21.15
C GLY A 277 15.11 -31.36 19.88
N MET A 278 15.75 -30.23 19.91
CA MET A 278 16.55 -29.72 18.82
C MET A 278 17.90 -30.40 18.94
N THR A 279 17.99 -31.62 18.44
CA THR A 279 19.24 -32.18 17.95
C THR A 279 19.67 -31.31 16.79
N SER A 280 20.09 -30.10 17.08
CA SER A 280 20.63 -29.19 16.09
C SER A 280 22.06 -29.62 15.79
N ARG A 281 22.21 -30.36 14.69
CA ARG A 281 23.49 -30.38 13.99
C ARG A 281 23.90 -28.91 13.82
N PRO A 282 25.09 -28.49 14.21
CA PRO A 282 25.50 -27.09 14.13
C PRO A 282 25.59 -26.68 12.66
N TRP A 283 24.50 -26.11 12.17
CA TRP A 283 24.50 -25.43 10.90
C TRP A 283 25.26 -24.12 11.14
N GLY A 284 26.14 -23.71 10.23
CA GLY A 284 26.85 -22.45 10.39
C GLY A 284 25.91 -21.26 10.66
N VAL A 285 26.47 -20.13 11.09
CA VAL A 285 25.69 -18.92 11.50
C VAL A 285 24.70 -18.45 10.41
N VAL A 286 25.15 -18.39 9.16
CA VAL A 286 24.34 -17.91 8.02
C VAL A 286 23.09 -18.77 7.77
N PRO A 287 23.19 -20.10 7.60
CA PRO A 287 21.98 -20.91 7.36
C PRO A 287 21.07 -20.98 8.58
N THR A 288 21.60 -20.84 9.80
CA THR A 288 20.76 -20.76 11.00
C THR A 288 19.93 -19.49 11.03
N LEU A 289 20.53 -18.35 10.68
CA LEU A 289 19.83 -17.08 10.54
C LEU A 289 18.79 -17.14 9.41
N ALA A 290 19.15 -17.64 8.24
CA ALA A 290 18.22 -17.78 7.13
C ALA A 290 17.00 -18.65 7.50
N ARG A 291 17.22 -19.79 8.16
CA ARG A 291 16.12 -20.65 8.65
C ARG A 291 15.24 -19.96 9.69
N LYS A 292 15.82 -19.14 10.57
CA LYS A 292 15.07 -18.34 11.54
C LYS A 292 14.16 -17.34 10.81
N GLU A 293 14.70 -16.62 9.82
CA GLU A 293 13.92 -15.64 9.03
C GLU A 293 12.80 -16.31 8.23
N LEU A 294 13.07 -17.41 7.52
CA LEU A 294 12.05 -18.16 6.78
C LEU A 294 10.91 -18.63 7.70
N ARG A 295 11.25 -19.09 8.91
CA ARG A 295 10.23 -19.42 9.92
C ARG A 295 9.45 -18.20 10.39
N PHE A 296 10.09 -17.05 10.48
CA PHE A 296 9.44 -15.80 10.83
C PHE A 296 8.45 -15.38 9.74
N TYR A 297 8.82 -15.46 8.45
CA TYR A 297 7.91 -15.17 7.33
C TYR A 297 6.64 -16.02 7.35
N ILE A 298 6.76 -17.28 7.71
CA ILE A 298 5.59 -18.19 7.79
C ILE A 298 4.75 -17.95 9.06
N ARG A 299 5.38 -17.54 10.19
CA ARG A 299 4.69 -17.44 11.49
C ARG A 299 4.11 -16.06 11.78
N ASP A 300 4.75 -15.01 11.30
CA ASP A 300 4.27 -13.64 11.50
C ASP A 300 3.10 -13.35 10.54
N PRO A 301 1.92 -12.95 11.06
CA PRO A 301 0.74 -12.68 10.22
C PRO A 301 0.97 -11.56 9.20
N ARG A 302 1.81 -10.57 9.54
CA ARG A 302 2.11 -9.43 8.65
C ARG A 302 2.98 -9.87 7.47
N GLN A 303 4.00 -10.69 7.78
CA GLN A 303 4.85 -11.26 6.75
C GLN A 303 4.07 -12.18 5.83
N ARG A 304 3.20 -13.03 6.39
CA ARG A 304 2.29 -13.85 5.59
C ARG A 304 1.41 -13.00 4.67
N LEU A 305 0.87 -11.89 5.16
CA LEU A 305 0.05 -10.98 4.35
C LEU A 305 0.84 -10.44 3.15
N VAL A 306 2.08 -10.01 3.36
CA VAL A 306 2.94 -9.52 2.27
C VAL A 306 3.14 -10.62 1.22
N TRP A 307 3.61 -11.80 1.63
CA TRP A 307 3.89 -12.93 0.71
C TRP A 307 2.62 -13.49 0.04
N THR A 308 1.52 -13.67 0.79
CA THR A 308 0.27 -14.18 0.23
C THR A 308 -0.40 -13.15 -0.68
N GLY A 309 -0.31 -11.87 -0.30
CA GLY A 309 -0.87 -10.76 -1.08
C GLY A 309 -0.31 -10.72 -2.49
N THR A 310 0.96 -11.03 -2.64
CA THR A 310 1.61 -11.11 -3.95
C THR A 310 1.10 -12.25 -4.79
N VAL A 311 1.15 -13.46 -4.23
CA VAL A 311 0.68 -14.65 -4.96
C VAL A 311 -0.74 -14.42 -5.48
N ILE A 312 -1.59 -13.77 -4.69
CA ILE A 312 -2.96 -13.46 -5.09
C ILE A 312 -3.01 -12.32 -6.11
N PHE A 313 -2.28 -11.22 -5.90
CA PHE A 313 -2.23 -10.12 -6.86
C PHE A 313 -1.77 -10.61 -8.23
N VAL A 314 -0.72 -11.42 -8.25
CA VAL A 314 -0.19 -12.03 -9.47
C VAL A 314 -1.15 -13.06 -10.06
N GLY A 315 -1.77 -13.88 -9.21
CA GLY A 315 -2.79 -14.83 -9.65
C GLY A 315 -4.00 -14.14 -10.28
N LEU A 316 -4.41 -13.00 -9.73
CA LEU A 316 -5.49 -12.17 -10.27
C LEU A 316 -5.07 -11.47 -11.58
N ALA A 317 -3.85 -10.96 -11.65
CA ALA A 317 -3.32 -10.37 -12.88
C ALA A 317 -3.26 -11.43 -14.01
N ALA A 318 -2.81 -12.64 -13.69
CA ALA A 318 -2.83 -13.77 -14.61
C ALA A 318 -4.26 -14.18 -15.01
N ALA A 319 -5.18 -14.26 -14.04
CA ALA A 319 -6.59 -14.59 -14.32
C ALA A 319 -7.27 -13.53 -15.22
N GLY A 320 -6.96 -12.25 -15.00
CA GLY A 320 -7.45 -11.16 -15.86
C GLY A 320 -7.04 -11.31 -17.33
N THR A 321 -5.81 -11.79 -17.57
CA THR A 321 -5.32 -12.05 -18.94
C THR A 321 -5.95 -13.29 -19.56
N ILE A 322 -6.24 -14.34 -18.78
CA ILE A 322 -6.90 -15.55 -19.25
C ILE A 322 -8.34 -15.25 -19.69
N MET A 323 -9.04 -14.39 -18.99
CA MET A 323 -10.43 -14.02 -19.30
C MET A 323 -10.56 -13.13 -20.54
N GLY A 324 -9.49 -12.96 -21.33
CA GLY A 324 -9.52 -12.19 -22.59
C GLY A 324 -9.69 -10.70 -22.39
N THR A 325 -9.50 -10.26 -21.16
CA THR A 325 -9.60 -8.86 -20.80
C THR A 325 -8.23 -8.22 -21.01
N THR A 326 -8.06 -7.33 -22.01
CA THR A 326 -6.80 -6.61 -22.30
C THR A 326 -6.33 -5.88 -21.03
N GLY A 327 -5.18 -6.21 -20.47
CA GLY A 327 -4.68 -5.73 -19.20
C GLY A 327 -3.54 -4.76 -19.34
N LEU A 328 -3.07 -4.27 -18.17
CA LEU A 328 -1.80 -3.56 -18.04
C LEU A 328 -0.65 -4.26 -18.78
N PHE A 329 -0.82 -5.55 -19.06
CA PHE A 329 0.05 -6.37 -19.88
C PHE A 329 -0.84 -7.30 -20.72
N ASP A 330 -0.90 -7.11 -22.02
CA ASP A 330 -1.47 -8.11 -22.92
C ASP A 330 -0.44 -9.23 -23.06
N ILE A 331 -0.54 -10.20 -22.14
CA ILE A 331 0.43 -11.30 -22.03
C ILE A 331 -0.08 -12.59 -22.68
N ARG A 332 -1.33 -12.63 -23.15
CA ARG A 332 -1.91 -13.89 -23.67
C ARG A 332 -1.19 -14.37 -24.93
N ASP A 333 -0.91 -13.46 -25.83
CA ASP A 333 -0.24 -13.73 -27.10
C ASP A 333 1.25 -13.35 -27.08
N ASN A 334 1.77 -13.05 -25.87
CA ASN A 334 3.12 -12.56 -25.70
C ASN A 334 4.05 -13.68 -25.21
N GLU A 335 4.95 -14.13 -26.08
CA GLU A 335 5.95 -15.14 -25.76
C GLU A 335 6.90 -14.73 -24.61
N TRP A 336 6.95 -13.44 -24.26
CA TRP A 336 7.77 -12.89 -23.17
C TRP A 336 7.07 -12.97 -21.80
N ALA A 337 5.83 -13.42 -21.74
CA ALA A 337 5.04 -13.45 -20.53
C ALA A 337 5.77 -14.09 -19.32
N PRO A 338 6.48 -15.23 -19.46
CA PRO A 338 7.23 -15.82 -18.35
C PRO A 338 8.35 -14.91 -17.82
N LEU A 339 8.90 -14.02 -18.65
CA LEU A 339 9.94 -13.06 -18.25
C LEU A 339 9.39 -11.89 -17.44
N MET A 340 8.07 -11.74 -17.33
CA MET A 340 7.45 -10.78 -16.42
C MET A 340 7.50 -11.24 -14.96
N ALA A 341 7.66 -12.53 -14.70
CA ALA A 341 7.70 -13.09 -13.34
C ALA A 341 8.74 -12.40 -12.44
N PRO A 342 10.01 -12.22 -12.83
CA PRO A 342 10.99 -11.49 -12.03
C PRO A 342 10.59 -10.06 -11.71
N VAL A 343 9.97 -9.35 -12.67
CA VAL A 343 9.54 -7.94 -12.48
C VAL A 343 8.43 -7.85 -11.45
N LEU A 344 7.44 -8.73 -11.53
CA LEU A 344 6.32 -8.76 -10.60
C LEU A 344 6.78 -9.09 -9.18
N VAL A 345 7.68 -10.06 -9.03
CA VAL A 345 8.21 -10.48 -7.73
C VAL A 345 9.10 -9.40 -7.07
N LEU A 346 9.75 -8.53 -7.87
CA LEU A 346 10.49 -7.40 -7.32
C LEU A 346 9.62 -6.46 -6.49
N PHE A 347 8.41 -6.15 -6.95
CA PHE A 347 7.48 -5.27 -6.23
C PHE A 347 7.16 -5.81 -4.82
N VAL A 348 7.08 -7.12 -4.69
CA VAL A 348 6.74 -7.80 -3.43
C VAL A 348 7.87 -7.81 -2.45
N GLY A 349 9.03 -8.17 -2.93
CA GLY A 349 10.24 -8.22 -2.10
C GLY A 349 10.69 -6.84 -1.62
N LEU A 350 10.25 -5.76 -2.29
CA LEU A 350 10.73 -4.41 -2.03
C LEU A 350 10.58 -3.97 -0.55
N PRO A 351 9.41 -4.04 0.08
CA PRO A 351 9.25 -3.61 1.47
C PRO A 351 10.09 -4.42 2.46
N ILE A 352 10.33 -5.70 2.16
CA ILE A 352 11.11 -6.60 3.03
C ILE A 352 12.60 -6.35 2.84
N ALA A 353 13.06 -6.26 1.61
CA ALA A 353 14.46 -6.03 1.28
C ALA A 353 14.97 -4.67 1.77
N LEU A 354 14.13 -3.62 1.70
CA LEU A 354 14.50 -2.27 2.14
C LEU A 354 14.48 -2.08 3.65
N ASN A 355 13.94 -3.03 4.43
CA ASN A 355 13.82 -2.90 5.88
C ASN A 355 14.18 -4.19 6.63
N LEU A 356 15.36 -4.73 6.39
CA LEU A 356 15.82 -6.02 6.95
C LEU A 356 15.81 -6.07 8.49
N PHE A 357 15.98 -4.95 9.18
CA PHE A 357 16.05 -4.89 10.64
C PHE A 357 14.75 -4.45 11.31
N GLY A 358 13.97 -3.59 10.67
CA GLY A 358 12.77 -3.02 11.28
C GLY A 358 11.65 -4.03 11.53
N TRP A 359 11.55 -5.08 10.73
CA TRP A 359 10.54 -6.13 10.90
C TRP A 359 10.66 -6.89 12.22
N GLU A 360 11.87 -7.05 12.76
CA GLU A 360 12.11 -7.76 14.02
C GLU A 360 11.90 -6.89 15.26
N ARG A 361 11.81 -5.58 15.11
CA ARG A 361 11.62 -4.65 16.23
C ARG A 361 12.66 -4.85 17.34
N ASN A 362 12.20 -4.85 18.60
CA ASN A 362 13.07 -5.08 19.77
C ASN A 362 13.83 -6.41 19.72
N ALA A 363 13.33 -7.43 19.00
CA ALA A 363 14.04 -8.69 18.83
C ALA A 363 15.34 -8.54 18.00
N ALA A 364 15.44 -7.52 17.16
CA ALA A 364 16.67 -7.23 16.43
C ALA A 364 17.84 -6.89 17.36
N SER A 365 17.59 -6.31 18.55
CA SER A 365 18.62 -6.01 19.52
C SER A 365 19.41 -7.25 19.96
N TYR A 366 18.72 -8.39 20.10
CA TYR A 366 19.40 -9.65 20.45
C TYR A 366 20.37 -10.13 19.37
N LEU A 367 20.10 -9.84 18.10
CA LEU A 367 21.01 -10.19 17.01
C LEU A 367 22.31 -9.40 17.06
N PHE A 368 22.27 -8.18 17.57
CA PHE A 368 23.46 -7.33 17.70
C PHE A 368 24.29 -7.64 18.94
N VAL A 369 23.68 -8.22 19.97
CA VAL A 369 24.38 -8.72 21.18
C VAL A 369 25.08 -10.05 20.89
N LEU A 370 24.56 -10.83 19.94
CA LEU A 370 25.20 -12.08 19.52
C LEU A 370 26.47 -11.81 18.71
N PRO A 371 27.45 -12.73 18.69
CA PRO A 371 28.74 -12.53 18.04
C PRO A 371 28.80 -12.68 16.50
N PRO A 372 27.71 -12.76 15.70
CA PRO A 372 27.84 -12.86 14.25
C PRO A 372 28.48 -11.60 13.66
N ARG A 373 29.34 -11.80 12.70
CA ARG A 373 29.94 -10.68 11.94
C ARG A 373 28.82 -9.96 11.16
N PRO A 374 28.86 -8.61 11.00
CA PRO A 374 27.82 -7.86 10.27
C PRO A 374 27.49 -8.42 8.88
N GLY A 375 28.52 -8.88 8.14
CA GLY A 375 28.32 -9.53 6.84
C GLY A 375 27.57 -10.86 6.91
N GLN A 376 27.80 -11.65 7.96
CA GLN A 376 27.07 -12.91 8.16
C GLN A 376 25.60 -12.66 8.54
N LEU A 377 25.36 -11.60 9.30
CA LEU A 377 24.01 -11.18 9.66
C LEU A 377 23.21 -10.77 8.42
N LEU A 378 23.78 -9.86 7.59
CA LEU A 378 23.15 -9.44 6.34
C LEU A 378 22.96 -10.62 5.38
N LEU A 379 23.99 -11.45 5.20
CA LEU A 379 23.93 -12.60 4.30
C LEU A 379 22.85 -13.62 4.72
N GLY A 380 22.72 -13.89 6.04
CA GLY A 380 21.69 -14.80 6.53
C GLY A 380 20.27 -14.29 6.28
N LYS A 381 20.02 -12.98 6.50
CA LYS A 381 18.73 -12.35 6.19
C LYS A 381 18.46 -12.33 4.69
N ASN A 382 19.44 -11.94 3.90
CA ASN A 382 19.34 -11.88 2.44
C ASN A 382 19.07 -13.25 1.82
N LEU A 383 19.68 -14.31 2.36
CA LEU A 383 19.44 -15.67 1.89
C LEU A 383 17.99 -16.10 2.10
N ALA A 384 17.37 -15.70 3.19
CA ALA A 384 15.95 -15.98 3.43
C ALA A 384 15.05 -15.24 2.44
N VAL A 385 15.28 -13.94 2.22
CA VAL A 385 14.54 -13.14 1.24
C VAL A 385 14.74 -13.71 -0.17
N ALA A 386 15.99 -13.98 -0.58
CA ALA A 386 16.31 -14.55 -1.88
C ALA A 386 15.61 -15.89 -2.11
N THR A 387 15.59 -16.76 -1.09
CA THR A 387 14.93 -18.07 -1.17
C THR A 387 13.42 -17.91 -1.40
N ALA A 388 12.76 -17.03 -0.65
CA ALA A 388 11.33 -16.80 -0.78
C ALA A 388 10.99 -16.20 -2.16
N LEU A 389 11.70 -15.17 -2.61
CA LEU A 389 11.48 -14.53 -3.91
C LEU A 389 11.76 -15.49 -5.08
N LEU A 390 12.74 -16.36 -4.94
CA LEU A 390 13.09 -17.34 -5.97
C LEU A 390 11.97 -18.39 -6.12
N ILE A 391 11.43 -18.87 -5.00
CA ILE A 391 10.28 -19.79 -5.01
C ILE A 391 9.08 -19.12 -5.68
N GLU A 392 8.74 -17.90 -5.29
CA GLU A 392 7.61 -17.16 -5.88
C GLU A 392 7.80 -16.94 -7.37
N THR A 393 9.01 -16.55 -7.82
CA THR A 393 9.28 -16.35 -9.24
C THR A 393 9.12 -17.64 -10.04
N VAL A 394 9.63 -18.76 -9.51
CA VAL A 394 9.49 -20.07 -10.20
C VAL A 394 8.01 -20.43 -10.33
N LEU A 395 7.25 -20.31 -9.24
CA LEU A 395 5.82 -20.60 -9.26
C LEU A 395 5.08 -19.72 -10.27
N LEU A 396 5.44 -18.43 -10.30
CA LEU A 396 4.83 -17.48 -11.21
C LEU A 396 5.23 -17.70 -12.67
N ALA A 397 6.50 -17.92 -12.95
CA ALA A 397 6.97 -18.21 -14.31
C ALA A 397 6.32 -19.48 -14.88
N VAL A 398 6.21 -20.53 -14.05
CA VAL A 398 5.49 -21.76 -14.41
C VAL A 398 4.01 -21.47 -14.65
N ALA A 399 3.34 -20.72 -13.77
CA ALA A 399 1.95 -20.35 -13.95
C ALA A 399 1.75 -19.56 -15.25
N LEU A 400 2.55 -18.52 -15.49
CA LEU A 400 2.47 -17.74 -16.72
C LEU A 400 2.72 -18.59 -17.98
N SER A 401 3.69 -19.51 -17.93
CA SER A 401 3.95 -20.43 -19.05
C SER A 401 2.80 -21.40 -19.32
N LEU A 402 2.16 -21.93 -18.25
CA LEU A 402 0.97 -22.78 -18.37
C LEU A 402 -0.22 -22.04 -18.98
N PHE A 403 -0.41 -20.77 -18.61
CA PHE A 403 -1.55 -19.97 -19.05
C PHE A 403 -1.39 -19.44 -20.48
N THR A 404 -0.17 -19.04 -20.85
CA THR A 404 0.10 -18.51 -22.18
C THR A 404 0.49 -19.60 -23.20
N GLY A 405 0.88 -20.78 -22.73
CA GLY A 405 1.42 -21.84 -23.57
C GLY A 405 2.88 -21.62 -23.98
N PHE A 406 3.48 -20.50 -23.63
CA PHE A 406 4.85 -20.15 -24.01
C PHE A 406 5.87 -20.63 -22.99
N TRP A 407 6.66 -21.63 -23.34
CA TRP A 407 7.74 -22.19 -22.50
C TRP A 407 9.13 -21.83 -23.00
N GLN A 408 9.22 -21.40 -24.26
CA GLN A 408 10.48 -21.19 -24.96
C GLN A 408 11.48 -20.32 -24.15
N TRP A 409 11.02 -19.22 -23.55
CA TRP A 409 11.85 -18.27 -22.80
C TRP A 409 11.71 -18.39 -21.29
N ALA A 410 10.90 -19.32 -20.78
CA ALA A 410 10.64 -19.46 -19.34
C ALA A 410 11.91 -19.72 -18.52
N TRP A 411 12.88 -20.44 -19.07
CA TRP A 411 14.14 -20.74 -18.41
C TRP A 411 15.01 -19.48 -18.19
N LEU A 412 14.93 -18.45 -19.05
CA LEU A 412 15.62 -17.18 -18.88
C LEU A 412 15.05 -16.33 -17.72
N ALA A 413 13.84 -16.64 -17.27
CA ALA A 413 13.26 -15.99 -16.08
C ALA A 413 14.12 -16.25 -14.83
N LEU A 414 14.75 -17.41 -14.68
CA LEU A 414 15.60 -17.72 -13.53
C LEU A 414 16.88 -16.87 -13.46
N PRO A 415 17.73 -16.78 -14.51
CA PRO A 415 18.86 -15.86 -14.54
C PRO A 415 18.48 -14.42 -14.26
N LEU A 416 17.40 -13.95 -14.88
CA LEU A 416 16.90 -12.59 -14.67
C LEU A 416 16.44 -12.37 -13.22
N THR A 417 15.81 -13.38 -12.61
CA THR A 417 15.42 -13.36 -11.20
C THR A 417 16.63 -13.25 -10.27
N VAL A 418 17.67 -14.05 -10.50
CA VAL A 418 18.89 -14.00 -9.70
C VAL A 418 19.51 -12.60 -9.75
N SER A 419 19.55 -12.01 -10.95
CA SER A 419 20.03 -10.64 -11.11
C SER A 419 19.14 -9.62 -10.42
N ALA A 420 17.83 -9.76 -10.58
CA ALA A 420 16.83 -8.87 -9.98
C ALA A 420 16.90 -8.89 -8.45
N ILE A 421 16.94 -10.08 -7.85
CA ILE A 421 17.12 -10.26 -6.40
C ILE A 421 18.46 -9.68 -5.96
N GLY A 422 19.54 -9.93 -6.72
CA GLY A 422 20.87 -9.38 -6.43
C GLY A 422 20.86 -7.84 -6.38
N CYS A 423 20.29 -7.18 -7.37
CA CYS A 423 20.15 -5.72 -7.41
C CYS A 423 19.23 -5.19 -6.29
N GLN A 424 18.11 -5.86 -6.03
CA GLN A 424 17.18 -5.48 -4.98
C GLN A 424 17.80 -5.58 -3.59
N LEU A 425 18.46 -6.69 -3.28
CA LEU A 425 19.17 -6.88 -2.01
C LEU A 425 20.38 -5.97 -1.88
N ALA A 426 21.03 -5.63 -2.99
CA ALA A 426 22.11 -4.65 -3.00
C ALA A 426 21.66 -3.27 -2.52
N VAL A 427 20.57 -2.76 -3.08
CA VAL A 427 19.97 -1.50 -2.64
C VAL A 427 19.39 -1.65 -1.24
N GLY A 428 18.70 -2.75 -0.97
CA GLY A 428 18.08 -3.05 0.31
C GLY A 428 19.06 -3.08 1.47
N ASN A 429 20.24 -3.67 1.31
CA ASN A 429 21.29 -3.69 2.31
C ASN A 429 21.72 -2.27 2.71
N VAL A 430 21.95 -1.39 1.73
CA VAL A 430 22.36 -0.01 1.98
C VAL A 430 21.25 0.75 2.69
N VAL A 431 20.04 0.68 2.18
CA VAL A 431 18.87 1.38 2.72
C VAL A 431 18.53 0.90 4.12
N SER A 432 18.52 -0.40 4.37
CA SER A 432 18.25 -0.97 5.70
C SER A 432 19.24 -0.53 6.79
N VAL A 433 20.46 -0.16 6.41
CA VAL A 433 21.48 0.34 7.34
C VAL A 433 21.43 1.86 7.48
N LEU A 434 21.11 2.58 6.40
CA LEU A 434 21.06 4.05 6.42
C LEU A 434 19.77 4.60 7.00
N THR A 435 18.64 3.97 6.65
CA THR A 435 17.30 4.45 6.98
C THR A 435 16.40 3.30 7.41
N PRO A 436 16.71 2.60 8.53
CA PRO A 436 15.84 1.52 9.02
C PRO A 436 14.48 2.09 9.41
N LEU A 437 13.41 1.49 8.88
CA LEU A 437 12.04 1.92 9.17
C LEU A 437 11.53 1.24 10.45
N ARG A 438 11.05 2.03 11.40
CA ARG A 438 10.45 1.53 12.63
C ARG A 438 9.03 1.02 12.35
N LEU A 439 8.72 -0.16 12.83
CA LEU A 439 7.35 -0.66 12.82
C LEU A 439 6.64 -0.28 14.13
N PRO A 440 5.33 0.03 14.10
CA PRO A 440 4.58 0.41 15.30
C PRO A 440 4.54 -0.72 16.33
N ARG A 441 4.25 -0.37 17.59
CA ARG A 441 4.15 -1.32 18.72
C ARG A 441 3.11 -2.40 18.44
N GLU A 442 3.29 -3.58 19.05
CA GLU A 442 2.27 -4.64 19.02
C GLU A 442 0.99 -4.14 19.67
N GLY A 443 -0.14 -4.32 19.00
CA GLY A 443 -1.45 -3.89 19.49
C GLY A 443 -1.95 -2.55 18.95
N THR A 444 -1.10 -1.69 18.44
CA THR A 444 -1.48 -0.58 17.57
C THR A 444 -1.64 -1.10 16.15
N ASP A 445 -2.34 -0.40 15.30
CA ASP A 445 -2.69 -0.80 13.94
C ASP A 445 -1.63 -1.67 13.26
N VAL A 446 -2.02 -2.87 12.82
CA VAL A 446 -1.13 -3.80 12.12
C VAL A 446 -0.54 -3.18 10.86
N PHE A 447 -1.23 -2.18 10.31
CA PHE A 447 -0.85 -1.39 9.15
C PHE A 447 -0.26 -0.02 9.50
N ALA A 448 -0.33 0.43 10.77
CA ALA A 448 0.33 1.66 11.17
C ALA A 448 1.84 1.43 11.13
N GLN A 449 2.49 1.94 10.12
CA GLN A 449 3.89 2.31 10.24
C GLN A 449 3.94 3.54 11.15
N SER A 450 4.97 3.63 11.97
CA SER A 450 5.17 4.85 12.75
C SER A 450 5.17 6.02 11.76
N THR A 451 4.21 6.89 11.90
CA THR A 451 3.97 8.04 11.02
C THR A 451 5.15 9.01 10.96
N GLU A 452 6.04 8.90 11.95
CA GLU A 452 7.31 9.61 11.97
C GLU A 452 8.16 9.37 10.72
N GLN A 453 7.94 8.26 10.02
CA GLN A 453 8.76 7.82 8.91
C GLN A 453 7.99 7.60 7.60
N GLY A 454 6.67 7.87 7.57
CA GLY A 454 5.83 7.60 6.38
C GLY A 454 6.36 8.29 5.11
N CYS A 455 6.68 9.58 5.20
CA CYS A 455 7.27 10.32 4.08
C CYS A 455 8.64 9.79 3.68
N LEU A 456 9.48 9.44 4.66
CA LEU A 456 10.79 8.85 4.40
C LEU A 456 10.66 7.48 3.74
N ALA A 457 9.70 6.67 4.20
CA ALA A 457 9.45 5.35 3.62
C ALA A 457 9.09 5.47 2.14
N ILE A 458 8.20 6.41 1.77
CA ILE A 458 7.80 6.65 0.38
C ILE A 458 8.99 7.13 -0.45
N VAL A 459 9.70 8.15 0.00
CA VAL A 459 10.88 8.68 -0.73
C VAL A 459 11.94 7.60 -0.86
N SER A 460 12.24 6.88 0.22
CA SER A 460 13.23 5.79 0.21
C SER A 460 12.80 4.65 -0.72
N GLN A 461 11.52 4.24 -0.70
CA GLN A 461 11.00 3.20 -1.60
C GLN A 461 11.02 3.66 -3.05
N THR A 462 10.61 4.90 -3.33
CA THR A 462 10.60 5.46 -4.68
C THR A 462 12.01 5.56 -5.26
N VAL A 463 12.95 6.15 -4.50
CA VAL A 463 14.35 6.25 -4.92
C VAL A 463 14.96 4.86 -5.11
N SER A 464 14.69 3.94 -4.19
CA SER A 464 15.17 2.56 -4.29
C SER A 464 14.61 1.85 -5.52
N PHE A 465 13.31 2.02 -5.80
CA PHE A 465 12.67 1.44 -6.97
C PHE A 465 13.33 1.91 -8.28
N PHE A 466 13.53 3.21 -8.44
CA PHE A 466 14.24 3.74 -9.62
C PHE A 466 15.70 3.29 -9.68
N THR A 467 16.40 3.22 -8.54
CA THR A 467 17.78 2.73 -8.49
C THR A 467 17.86 1.25 -8.89
N ILE A 468 16.96 0.41 -8.38
CA ILE A 468 16.87 -1.00 -8.77
C ILE A 468 16.55 -1.12 -10.27
N GLY A 469 15.58 -0.33 -10.76
CA GLY A 469 15.26 -0.28 -12.18
C GLY A 469 16.47 0.05 -13.05
N LEU A 470 17.24 1.07 -12.68
CA LEU A 470 18.46 1.45 -13.39
C LEU A 470 19.53 0.34 -13.37
N LEU A 471 19.72 -0.33 -12.24
CA LEU A 471 20.67 -1.46 -12.11
C LEU A 471 20.21 -2.69 -12.92
N LEU A 472 18.92 -2.80 -13.21
CA LEU A 472 18.36 -3.90 -14.00
C LEU A 472 18.40 -3.64 -15.51
N VAL A 473 18.63 -2.40 -15.95
CA VAL A 473 18.71 -2.10 -17.40
C VAL A 473 19.72 -2.99 -18.12
N PRO A 474 20.99 -3.17 -17.66
CA PRO A 474 21.94 -4.01 -18.38
C PRO A 474 21.50 -5.47 -18.52
N PRO A 475 21.14 -6.20 -17.44
CA PRO A 475 20.76 -7.60 -17.56
C PRO A 475 19.41 -7.78 -18.31
N ALA A 476 18.47 -6.87 -18.14
CA ALA A 476 17.21 -6.89 -18.88
C ALA A 476 17.44 -6.66 -20.39
N SER A 477 18.33 -5.73 -20.75
CA SER A 477 18.69 -5.49 -22.16
C SER A 477 19.35 -6.70 -22.80
N VAL A 478 20.25 -7.39 -22.09
CA VAL A 478 20.87 -8.62 -22.61
C VAL A 478 19.83 -9.71 -22.88
N VAL A 479 18.88 -9.90 -21.96
CA VAL A 479 17.78 -10.87 -22.13
C VAL A 479 16.86 -10.43 -23.27
N ALA A 480 16.45 -9.16 -23.31
CA ALA A 480 15.57 -8.63 -24.35
C ALA A 480 16.18 -8.74 -25.75
N LEU A 481 17.46 -8.43 -25.91
CA LEU A 481 18.17 -8.59 -27.19
C LEU A 481 18.25 -10.07 -27.61
N THR A 482 18.50 -10.98 -26.65
CA THR A 482 18.55 -12.42 -26.91
C THR A 482 17.22 -12.94 -27.43
N VAL A 483 16.10 -12.47 -26.85
CA VAL A 483 14.76 -12.86 -27.28
C VAL A 483 14.39 -12.21 -28.62
N ALA A 484 14.62 -10.89 -28.75
CA ALA A 484 14.19 -10.12 -29.94
C ALA A 484 14.88 -10.57 -31.23
N PHE A 485 16.16 -10.91 -31.15
CA PHE A 485 16.94 -11.28 -32.35
C PHE A 485 17.06 -12.79 -32.59
N ASN A 486 16.42 -13.59 -31.74
CA ASN A 486 16.41 -15.07 -31.86
C ASN A 486 17.77 -15.67 -32.20
N GLN A 487 18.85 -15.05 -31.72
CA GLN A 487 20.29 -15.28 -31.86
C GLN A 487 21.08 -14.13 -32.52
N PRO A 488 21.83 -13.36 -31.77
CA PRO A 488 23.24 -13.22 -32.06
C PRO A 488 24.13 -13.64 -30.87
N VAL A 489 23.55 -13.80 -29.68
CA VAL A 489 24.30 -14.22 -28.50
C VAL A 489 23.76 -15.57 -28.04
N PRO A 490 24.62 -16.60 -27.85
CA PRO A 490 24.15 -17.84 -27.27
C PRO A 490 23.38 -17.59 -25.97
N SER A 491 22.17 -18.09 -25.86
CA SER A 491 21.26 -17.81 -24.74
C SER A 491 21.86 -18.20 -23.38
N TRP A 492 22.76 -19.21 -23.34
CA TRP A 492 23.50 -19.57 -22.11
C TRP A 492 24.49 -18.48 -21.69
N PHE A 493 25.11 -17.76 -22.65
CA PHE A 493 25.99 -16.64 -22.36
C PHE A 493 25.20 -15.45 -21.78
N ALA A 494 24.04 -15.15 -22.36
CA ALA A 494 23.13 -14.15 -21.83
C ALA A 494 22.71 -14.48 -20.39
N ALA A 495 22.38 -15.74 -20.11
CA ALA A 495 22.06 -16.21 -18.78
C ALA A 495 23.22 -16.05 -17.81
N ALA A 496 24.43 -16.46 -18.21
CA ALA A 496 25.63 -16.35 -17.39
C ALA A 496 26.00 -14.89 -17.09
N ALA A 497 25.94 -14.01 -18.11
CA ALA A 497 26.22 -12.59 -17.95
C ALA A 497 25.21 -11.92 -17.01
N THR A 498 23.92 -12.26 -17.13
CA THR A 498 22.83 -11.78 -16.29
C THR A 498 23.05 -12.19 -14.82
N ILE A 499 23.37 -13.45 -14.56
CA ILE A 499 23.67 -13.94 -13.20
C ILE A 499 24.91 -13.24 -12.65
N ALA A 500 25.99 -13.18 -13.44
CA ALA A 500 27.25 -12.56 -13.02
C ALA A 500 27.04 -11.09 -12.62
N TRP A 501 26.26 -10.33 -13.37
CA TRP A 501 25.90 -8.96 -13.04
C TRP A 501 25.25 -8.84 -11.65
N GLY A 502 24.18 -9.61 -11.40
CA GLY A 502 23.48 -9.59 -10.12
C GLY A 502 24.38 -9.99 -8.94
N VAL A 503 25.22 -11.02 -9.11
CA VAL A 503 26.17 -11.49 -8.08
C VAL A 503 27.23 -10.45 -7.80
N VAL A 504 27.77 -9.79 -8.81
CA VAL A 504 28.79 -8.74 -8.65
C VAL A 504 28.21 -7.54 -7.89
N ILE A 505 27.07 -7.01 -8.34
CA ILE A 505 26.40 -5.87 -7.69
C ILE A 505 26.05 -6.20 -6.23
N TYR A 506 25.51 -7.38 -5.98
CA TYR A 506 25.19 -7.85 -4.63
C TYR A 506 26.45 -7.96 -3.76
N SER A 507 27.53 -8.54 -4.27
CA SER A 507 28.76 -8.75 -3.51
C SER A 507 29.44 -7.44 -3.11
N ILE A 508 29.49 -6.47 -4.02
CA ILE A 508 29.99 -5.11 -3.76
C ILE A 508 29.15 -4.46 -2.66
N SER A 509 27.82 -4.52 -2.79
CA SER A 509 26.92 -3.93 -1.80
C SER A 509 27.02 -4.62 -0.44
N LEU A 510 27.10 -5.95 -0.39
CA LEU A 510 27.24 -6.69 0.87
C LEU A 510 28.52 -6.29 1.60
N TRP A 511 29.65 -6.15 0.88
CA TRP A 511 30.90 -5.70 1.45
C TRP A 511 30.80 -4.27 2.00
N LEU A 512 30.23 -3.33 1.21
CA LEU A 512 30.04 -1.94 1.61
C LEU A 512 29.11 -1.83 2.81
N SER A 513 27.95 -2.48 2.76
CA SER A 513 26.94 -2.45 3.82
C SER A 513 27.43 -3.12 5.10
N SER A 514 28.28 -4.14 5.00
CA SER A 514 28.90 -4.76 6.17
C SER A 514 29.85 -3.80 6.91
N LYS A 515 30.62 -3.01 6.18
CA LYS A 515 31.47 -1.95 6.76
C LYS A 515 30.64 -0.84 7.37
N LEU A 516 29.57 -0.43 6.67
CA LEU A 516 28.66 0.63 7.10
C LEU A 516 27.91 0.20 8.37
N LEU A 517 27.37 -1.02 8.42
CA LEU A 517 26.68 -1.56 9.59
C LEU A 517 27.62 -1.63 10.82
N ARG A 518 28.89 -2.01 10.64
CA ARG A 518 29.86 -2.03 11.73
C ARG A 518 30.06 -0.65 12.36
N ARG A 519 30.05 0.40 11.54
CA ARG A 519 30.23 1.79 12.00
C ARG A 519 28.96 2.36 12.66
N ARG A 520 27.79 1.97 12.14
CA ARG A 520 26.48 2.51 12.55
C ARG A 520 25.69 1.58 13.47
N LEU A 521 26.31 0.53 13.98
CA LEU A 521 25.65 -0.47 14.82
C LEU A 521 24.85 0.16 15.99
N PRO A 522 25.44 1.09 16.79
CA PRO A 522 24.71 1.73 17.89
C PRO A 522 23.51 2.53 17.42
N GLU A 523 23.63 3.24 16.29
CA GLU A 523 22.55 4.04 15.70
C GLU A 523 21.39 3.13 15.24
N VAL A 524 21.71 2.07 14.49
CA VAL A 524 20.71 1.10 14.02
C VAL A 524 20.00 0.43 15.20
N MET A 525 20.73 0.08 16.26
CA MET A 525 20.15 -0.46 17.50
C MET A 525 19.19 0.53 18.15
N ALA A 526 19.60 1.78 18.30
CA ALA A 526 18.75 2.84 18.90
C ALA A 526 17.50 3.12 18.03
N TRP A 527 17.61 3.01 16.71
CA TRP A 527 16.50 3.20 15.80
C TRP A 527 15.48 2.05 15.82
N VAL A 528 15.94 0.83 15.99
CA VAL A 528 15.07 -0.37 15.98
C VAL A 528 14.41 -0.60 17.35
N GLN A 529 15.03 -0.17 18.45
CA GLN A 529 14.46 -0.22 19.79
C GLN A 529 13.33 0.81 19.90
N VAL A 530 12.11 0.33 20.11
CA VAL A 530 10.97 1.18 20.45
C VAL A 530 11.05 1.41 21.96
N VAL A 531 11.35 2.64 22.36
CA VAL A 531 11.25 3.10 23.77
C VAL A 531 9.80 3.15 24.21
#